data_6f9fc2409feb22b318185be81cf73c4a
#
_entry.id   6f9fc2409feb22b318185be81cf73c4a
#
_cell.length_a   1.000
_cell.length_b   1.000
_cell.length_c   1.000
_cell.angle_alpha   90.00
_cell.angle_beta   90.00
_cell.angle_gamma   90.00
#
_symmetry.space_group_name_H-M   'P 1'
#
loop_
_entity.id
_entity.type
_entity.pdbx_description
1 polymer ?
#
loop_
_entity_poly.entity_id
_entity_poly.type
_entity_poly.pdbx_seq_one_letter_code
_entity_poly.pdbx_strand_id
1 'polypeptide(L)'
;LEKPATGNKPQKMYVTVTRATDAGYSVDPIETYRRMAVEAAKEAGDEKLAEKIAGGSFSGGLKYNYGHCLYIFDLGERAKGVQMMTLSHAQFKDLDERKFKLWSKKLAKNPSYPCPVSSVYDAYPVEIEKRRNGAKTEYLFSIDNESDPEPLTREELAALLGAPRIPEIIYRYTRYHLGATVEFLKQCDGIYGMRLMETDGMKEVIQQLSDELPKEDTSSFSFDRRTKDNKDN
;
A
#
# COMPACT_ATOMS: atom_id res chain seq x y z
N LEU A 1 -4.48 15.00 2.98
CA LEU A 1 -4.82 16.27 2.30
C LEU A 1 -6.32 16.52 2.42
N GLU A 2 -6.70 17.70 2.87
CA GLU A 2 -8.10 18.12 2.88
C GLU A 2 -8.43 18.79 1.54
N LYS A 3 -9.45 18.28 0.86
CA LYS A 3 -10.05 19.00 -0.28
C LYS A 3 -11.03 20.05 0.25
N PRO A 4 -11.20 21.18 -0.45
CA PRO A 4 -12.28 22.11 -0.11
C PRO A 4 -13.62 21.36 -0.12
N ALA A 5 -14.38 21.56 0.96
CA ALA A 5 -15.63 20.85 1.19
C ALA A 5 -16.69 21.22 0.14
N THR A 6 -17.29 20.20 -0.46
CA THR A 6 -18.63 20.30 -0.99
C THR A 6 -19.57 19.86 0.15
N GLY A 7 -20.04 20.84 0.95
CA GLY A 7 -20.83 20.58 2.13
C GLY A 7 -20.03 20.71 3.45
N ASN A 8 -20.69 20.68 4.60
CA ASN A 8 -20.19 21.03 5.93
C ASN A 8 -19.10 20.13 6.55
N LYS A 9 -18.42 19.23 5.80
CA LYS A 9 -17.34 18.41 6.33
C LYS A 9 -16.16 18.37 5.34
N PRO A 10 -14.91 18.63 5.81
CA PRO A 10 -13.75 18.50 4.97
C PRO A 10 -13.58 17.06 4.49
N GLN A 11 -13.46 16.87 3.17
CA GLN A 11 -13.23 15.56 2.59
C GLN A 11 -11.76 15.19 2.74
N LYS A 12 -11.46 14.19 3.58
CA LYS A 12 -10.11 13.65 3.72
C LYS A 12 -9.69 12.91 2.45
N MET A 13 -8.51 13.24 1.94
CA MET A 13 -7.89 12.54 0.82
C MET A 13 -6.71 11.72 1.34
N TYR A 14 -6.71 10.43 1.01
CA TYR A 14 -5.60 9.53 1.33
C TYR A 14 -4.72 9.37 0.08
N VAL A 15 -3.42 9.58 0.25
CA VAL A 15 -2.42 9.38 -0.80
C VAL A 15 -1.46 8.32 -0.31
N THR A 16 -1.33 7.23 -1.06
CA THR A 16 -0.32 6.21 -0.79
C THR A 16 1.00 6.71 -1.36
N VAL A 17 2.01 6.80 -0.50
CA VAL A 17 3.35 7.24 -0.88
C VAL A 17 4.34 6.11 -0.60
N THR A 18 5.10 5.72 -1.59
CA THR A 18 6.26 4.84 -1.42
C THR A 18 7.49 5.66 -1.06
N ARG A 19 8.57 5.03 -0.59
CA ARG A 19 9.84 5.73 -0.43
C ARG A 19 10.32 6.26 -1.77
N ALA A 20 10.76 7.51 -1.79
CA ALA A 20 11.35 8.09 -2.99
C ALA A 20 12.63 7.34 -3.40
N THR A 21 13.42 6.88 -2.44
CA THR A 21 14.62 6.07 -2.69
C THR A 21 14.31 4.69 -3.29
N ASP A 22 13.19 4.07 -2.94
CA ASP A 22 12.76 2.81 -3.56
C ASP A 22 12.28 3.03 -5.01
N ALA A 23 11.84 4.25 -5.33
CA ALA A 23 11.51 4.69 -6.69
C ALA A 23 12.74 5.15 -7.50
N GLY A 24 13.96 5.06 -6.94
CA GLY A 24 15.22 5.34 -7.62
C GLY A 24 15.76 6.76 -7.43
N TYR A 25 15.15 7.58 -6.57
CA TYR A 25 15.63 8.93 -6.25
C TYR A 25 16.67 8.89 -5.13
N SER A 26 17.47 9.95 -5.00
CA SER A 26 18.62 9.99 -4.08
C SER A 26 18.24 10.24 -2.62
N VAL A 27 17.10 10.88 -2.37
CA VAL A 27 16.65 11.29 -1.04
C VAL A 27 15.19 10.93 -0.78
N ASP A 28 14.84 10.73 0.49
CA ASP A 28 13.46 10.53 0.92
C ASP A 28 13.09 11.56 2.02
N PRO A 29 12.15 12.47 1.75
CA PRO A 29 11.78 13.52 2.72
C PRO A 29 11.15 12.97 4.01
N ILE A 30 10.37 11.88 3.96
CA ILE A 30 9.74 11.30 5.16
C ILE A 30 10.81 10.68 6.05
N GLU A 31 11.74 9.94 5.49
CA GLU A 31 12.81 9.29 6.25
C GLU A 31 13.77 10.33 6.84
N THR A 32 14.10 11.38 6.08
CA THR A 32 14.93 12.49 6.57
C THR A 32 14.24 13.22 7.72
N TYR A 33 12.97 13.59 7.54
CA TYR A 33 12.18 14.24 8.58
C TYR A 33 12.09 13.35 9.84
N ARG A 34 11.79 12.05 9.67
CA ARG A 34 11.71 11.09 10.78
C ARG A 34 12.98 11.06 11.60
N ARG A 35 14.15 11.01 10.95
CA ARG A 35 15.45 11.01 11.61
C ARG A 35 15.67 12.30 12.38
N MET A 36 15.47 13.47 11.76
CA MET A 36 15.63 14.77 12.40
C MET A 36 14.67 14.96 13.58
N ALA A 37 13.41 14.51 13.43
CA ALA A 37 12.40 14.62 14.49
C ALA A 37 12.72 13.73 15.70
N VAL A 38 13.26 12.53 15.47
CA VAL A 38 13.72 11.63 16.55
C VAL A 38 14.90 12.24 17.28
N GLU A 39 15.87 12.81 16.56
CA GLU A 39 17.02 13.49 17.15
C GLU A 39 16.58 14.70 18.00
N ALA A 40 15.75 15.57 17.45
CA ALA A 40 15.23 16.74 18.16
C ALA A 40 14.44 16.37 19.43
N ALA A 41 13.62 15.31 19.36
CA ALA A 41 12.89 14.83 20.54
C ALA A 41 13.84 14.31 21.64
N LYS A 42 14.90 13.59 21.26
CA LYS A 42 15.92 13.11 22.21
C LYS A 42 16.71 14.25 22.84
N GLU A 43 17.12 15.22 22.03
CA GLU A 43 17.82 16.43 22.54
C GLU A 43 16.94 17.23 23.51
N ALA A 44 15.63 17.26 23.29
CA ALA A 44 14.65 17.83 24.21
C ALA A 44 14.37 16.97 25.47
N GLY A 45 14.94 15.76 25.55
CA GLY A 45 14.70 14.80 26.64
C GLY A 45 13.35 14.11 26.59
N ASP A 46 12.62 14.17 25.45
CA ASP A 46 11.33 13.52 25.26
C ASP A 46 11.51 12.17 24.55
N GLU A 47 11.99 11.17 25.30
CA GLU A 47 12.18 9.80 24.78
C GLU A 47 10.86 9.17 24.30
N LYS A 48 9.73 9.49 24.94
CA LYS A 48 8.43 8.96 24.53
C LYS A 48 8.02 9.48 23.17
N LEU A 49 8.25 10.74 22.88
CA LEU A 49 7.99 11.32 21.58
C LEU A 49 8.95 10.74 20.54
N ALA A 50 10.23 10.57 20.87
CA ALA A 50 11.21 9.97 19.99
C ALA A 50 10.81 8.53 19.59
N GLU A 51 10.41 7.69 20.54
CA GLU A 51 9.91 6.33 20.29
C GLU A 51 8.63 6.34 19.44
N LYS A 52 7.70 7.26 19.75
CA LYS A 52 6.48 7.42 18.96
C LYS A 52 6.78 7.73 17.49
N ILE A 53 7.63 8.73 17.23
CA ILE A 53 8.01 9.15 15.87
C ILE A 53 8.74 8.01 15.12
N ALA A 54 9.64 7.32 15.80
CA ALA A 54 10.38 6.19 15.26
C ALA A 54 9.49 4.98 14.93
N GLY A 55 8.33 4.89 15.56
CA GLY A 55 7.37 3.79 15.41
C GLY A 55 6.58 3.85 14.10
N GLY A 56 5.73 2.83 13.90
CA GLY A 56 4.84 2.75 12.76
C GLY A 56 3.59 3.64 12.89
N SER A 57 2.81 3.71 11.83
CA SER A 57 1.61 4.55 11.74
C SER A 57 0.55 4.26 12.80
N PHE A 58 0.45 3.02 13.30
CA PHE A 58 -0.47 2.66 14.39
C PHE A 58 -0.17 3.40 15.71
N SER A 59 1.09 3.69 15.96
CA SER A 59 1.52 4.50 17.10
C SER A 59 1.57 6.00 16.79
N GLY A 60 1.16 6.41 15.61
CA GLY A 60 1.28 7.79 15.13
C GLY A 60 2.71 8.16 14.73
N GLY A 61 3.53 7.16 14.37
CA GLY A 61 4.89 7.33 13.92
C GLY A 61 5.03 7.39 12.40
N LEU A 62 6.27 7.59 11.95
CA LEU A 62 6.62 7.86 10.55
C LEU A 62 7.35 6.70 9.86
N LYS A 63 7.51 5.57 10.53
CA LYS A 63 8.14 4.38 9.91
C LYS A 63 7.26 3.86 8.79
N TYR A 64 7.85 3.66 7.63
CA TYR A 64 7.17 3.00 6.51
C TYR A 64 6.71 1.59 6.89
N ASN A 65 5.50 1.24 6.48
CA ASN A 65 4.97 -0.10 6.63
C ASN A 65 5.30 -0.93 5.39
N TYR A 66 5.66 -2.18 5.61
CA TYR A 66 5.81 -3.14 4.52
C TYR A 66 4.49 -3.84 4.25
N GLY A 67 4.17 -3.96 2.97
CA GLY A 67 3.03 -4.72 2.48
C GLY A 67 3.44 -5.64 1.33
N HIS A 68 2.54 -6.53 0.98
CA HIS A 68 2.70 -7.45 -0.16
C HIS A 68 1.64 -7.12 -1.19
N CYS A 69 2.05 -6.86 -2.43
CA CYS A 69 1.16 -6.59 -3.53
C CYS A 69 1.06 -7.80 -4.44
N LEU A 70 -0.14 -8.13 -4.86
CA LEU A 70 -0.41 -9.22 -5.79
C LEU A 70 -1.56 -8.86 -6.71
N TYR A 71 -1.58 -9.45 -7.91
CA TYR A 71 -2.73 -9.40 -8.78
C TYR A 71 -3.73 -10.48 -8.39
N ILE A 72 -5.01 -10.12 -8.43
CA ILE A 72 -6.14 -11.00 -8.14
C ILE A 72 -7.23 -10.85 -9.19
N PHE A 73 -8.08 -11.88 -9.27
CA PHE A 73 -9.41 -11.79 -9.84
C PHE A 73 -10.43 -11.96 -8.72
N ASP A 74 -11.38 -11.03 -8.63
CA ASP A 74 -12.53 -11.15 -7.74
C ASP A 74 -13.53 -12.10 -8.39
N LEU A 75 -13.64 -13.33 -7.89
CA LEU A 75 -14.52 -14.35 -8.48
C LEU A 75 -16.01 -13.97 -8.36
N GLY A 76 -16.38 -13.15 -7.38
CA GLY A 76 -17.75 -12.61 -7.26
C GLY A 76 -18.05 -11.50 -8.26
N GLU A 77 -17.00 -10.85 -8.80
CA GLU A 77 -17.15 -9.72 -9.74
C GLU A 77 -16.09 -9.79 -10.85
N ARG A 78 -15.99 -10.92 -11.55
CA ARG A 78 -14.98 -11.18 -12.59
C ARG A 78 -14.91 -10.10 -13.69
N ALA A 79 -16.03 -9.42 -13.94
CA ALA A 79 -16.08 -8.31 -14.89
C ALA A 79 -15.16 -7.11 -14.54
N LYS A 80 -14.69 -7.01 -13.27
CA LYS A 80 -13.68 -6.00 -12.87
C LYS A 80 -12.30 -6.29 -13.47
N GLY A 81 -12.07 -7.51 -13.96
CA GLY A 81 -10.78 -7.94 -14.49
C GLY A 81 -9.68 -8.01 -13.44
N VAL A 82 -8.43 -7.85 -13.88
CA VAL A 82 -7.25 -7.88 -13.00
C VAL A 82 -7.26 -6.71 -12.01
N GLN A 83 -7.16 -7.02 -10.73
CA GLN A 83 -7.09 -6.03 -9.66
C GLN A 83 -5.80 -6.20 -8.86
N MET A 84 -5.27 -5.11 -8.34
CA MET A 84 -4.13 -5.16 -7.41
C MET A 84 -4.64 -5.14 -5.97
N MET A 85 -4.26 -6.15 -5.20
CA MET A 85 -4.53 -6.25 -3.78
C MET A 85 -3.25 -6.04 -2.97
N THR A 86 -3.37 -5.29 -1.87
CA THR A 86 -2.28 -5.12 -0.92
C THR A 86 -2.63 -5.78 0.40
N LEU A 87 -1.75 -6.64 0.88
CA LEU A 87 -1.84 -7.30 2.18
C LEU A 87 -0.77 -6.75 3.13
N SER A 88 -1.10 -6.61 4.41
CA SER A 88 -0.09 -6.40 5.43
C SER A 88 0.81 -7.64 5.54
N HIS A 89 1.99 -7.48 6.14
CA HIS A 89 2.91 -8.62 6.32
C HIS A 89 2.26 -9.77 7.11
N ALA A 90 1.48 -9.47 8.15
CA ALA A 90 0.79 -10.49 8.94
C ALA A 90 -0.29 -11.24 8.14
N GLN A 91 -1.07 -10.52 7.32
CA GLN A 91 -2.08 -11.11 6.44
C GLN A 91 -1.45 -12.00 5.38
N PHE A 92 -0.39 -11.51 4.74
CA PHE A 92 0.33 -12.31 3.74
C PHE A 92 0.93 -13.58 4.35
N LYS A 93 1.53 -13.46 5.53
CA LYS A 93 2.10 -14.62 6.25
C LYS A 93 1.04 -15.68 6.57
N ASP A 94 -0.14 -15.27 7.08
CA ASP A 94 -1.24 -16.22 7.35
C ASP A 94 -1.70 -16.94 6.08
N LEU A 95 -1.89 -16.21 4.98
CA LEU A 95 -2.24 -16.80 3.68
C LEU A 95 -1.13 -17.73 3.17
N ASP A 96 0.13 -17.33 3.29
CA ASP A 96 1.28 -18.10 2.81
C ASP A 96 1.45 -19.41 3.60
N GLU A 97 1.27 -19.38 4.91
CA GLU A 97 1.30 -20.58 5.75
C GLU A 97 0.18 -21.58 5.40
N ARG A 98 -1.04 -21.10 5.13
CA ARG A 98 -2.18 -21.92 4.70
C ARG A 98 -1.93 -22.54 3.33
N LYS A 99 -1.47 -21.72 2.38
CA LYS A 99 -1.06 -22.15 1.04
C LYS A 99 -0.01 -23.25 1.13
N PHE A 100 1.06 -23.03 1.90
CA PHE A 100 2.15 -23.98 2.04
C PHE A 100 1.69 -25.29 2.65
N LYS A 101 0.85 -25.26 3.69
CA LYS A 101 0.28 -26.45 4.33
C LYS A 101 -0.56 -27.29 3.36
N LEU A 102 -1.37 -26.64 2.52
CA LEU A 102 -2.15 -27.32 1.49
C LEU A 102 -1.22 -27.89 0.40
N TRP A 103 -0.29 -27.08 -0.09
CA TRP A 103 0.63 -27.46 -1.15
C TRP A 103 1.51 -28.65 -0.76
N SER A 104 2.07 -28.65 0.44
CA SER A 104 2.87 -29.78 0.95
C SER A 104 2.11 -31.10 0.96
N LYS A 105 0.82 -31.09 1.31
CA LYS A 105 -0.05 -32.28 1.23
C LYS A 105 -0.27 -32.76 -0.20
N LYS A 106 -0.39 -31.87 -1.17
CA LYS A 106 -0.56 -32.18 -2.59
C LYS A 106 0.76 -32.70 -3.18
N LEU A 107 1.89 -32.06 -2.87
CA LEU A 107 3.23 -32.46 -3.31
C LEU A 107 3.62 -33.86 -2.79
N ALA A 108 3.20 -34.24 -1.60
CA ALA A 108 3.42 -35.60 -1.08
C ALA A 108 2.78 -36.68 -1.95
N LYS A 109 1.69 -36.35 -2.68
CA LYS A 109 1.00 -37.27 -3.60
C LYS A 109 1.48 -37.11 -5.04
N ASN A 110 1.80 -35.91 -5.47
CA ASN A 110 2.29 -35.56 -6.79
C ASN A 110 3.40 -34.49 -6.66
N PRO A 111 4.70 -34.86 -6.79
CA PRO A 111 5.81 -33.92 -6.65
C PRO A 111 5.82 -32.74 -7.63
N SER A 112 5.07 -32.83 -8.73
CA SER A 112 4.92 -31.77 -9.73
C SER A 112 3.62 -30.99 -9.58
N TYR A 113 2.92 -31.11 -8.43
CA TYR A 113 1.66 -30.38 -8.23
C TYR A 113 1.89 -28.87 -8.25
N PRO A 114 1.13 -28.11 -9.05
CA PRO A 114 1.31 -26.66 -9.13
C PRO A 114 0.90 -25.98 -7.81
N CYS A 115 1.32 -24.73 -7.61
CA CYS A 115 0.93 -23.98 -6.43
C CYS A 115 -0.58 -23.80 -6.37
N PRO A 116 -1.26 -24.21 -5.29
CA PRO A 116 -2.72 -24.31 -5.24
C PRO A 116 -3.44 -22.94 -5.21
N VAL A 117 -2.71 -21.84 -5.09
CA VAL A 117 -3.30 -20.48 -4.99
C VAL A 117 -2.88 -19.59 -6.15
N SER A 118 -1.72 -19.84 -6.76
CA SER A 118 -1.16 -18.98 -7.83
C SER A 118 -1.03 -19.69 -9.19
N SER A 119 -1.49 -20.92 -9.32
CA SER A 119 -1.62 -21.56 -10.63
C SER A 119 -2.71 -20.89 -11.45
N VAL A 120 -2.46 -20.63 -12.72
CA VAL A 120 -3.47 -20.07 -13.63
C VAL A 120 -4.48 -21.10 -14.11
N TYR A 121 -4.23 -22.39 -13.88
CA TYR A 121 -5.07 -23.51 -14.31
C TYR A 121 -5.74 -24.27 -13.17
N ASP A 122 -5.06 -24.37 -12.02
CA ASP A 122 -5.46 -25.26 -10.94
C ASP A 122 -5.49 -24.54 -9.58
N ALA A 123 -5.72 -23.23 -9.58
CA ALA A 123 -5.82 -22.47 -8.33
C ALA A 123 -7.17 -22.70 -7.65
N TYR A 124 -7.12 -22.93 -6.36
CA TYR A 124 -8.30 -22.91 -5.51
C TYR A 124 -8.66 -21.47 -5.12
N PRO A 125 -9.95 -21.16 -4.99
CA PRO A 125 -10.39 -19.87 -4.49
C PRO A 125 -9.84 -19.57 -3.10
N VAL A 126 -9.49 -18.30 -2.90
CA VAL A 126 -9.15 -17.76 -1.57
C VAL A 126 -10.31 -16.92 -1.09
N GLU A 127 -10.93 -17.34 0.00
CA GLU A 127 -11.97 -16.58 0.65
C GLU A 127 -11.36 -15.60 1.64
N ILE A 128 -11.88 -14.37 1.65
CA ILE A 128 -11.46 -13.31 2.56
C ILE A 128 -12.67 -12.85 3.35
N GLU A 129 -12.76 -13.29 4.60
CA GLU A 129 -13.83 -12.88 5.50
C GLU A 129 -13.41 -11.68 6.33
N LYS A 130 -14.24 -10.64 6.31
CA LYS A 130 -14.07 -9.45 7.15
C LYS A 130 -14.86 -9.62 8.44
N ARG A 131 -14.18 -9.70 9.57
CA ARG A 131 -14.79 -9.78 10.89
C ARG A 131 -14.56 -8.51 11.71
N ARG A 132 -15.53 -8.17 12.54
CA ARG A 132 -15.34 -7.17 13.60
C ARG A 132 -15.04 -7.88 14.92
N ASN A 133 -13.89 -7.52 15.51
CA ASN A 133 -13.49 -7.97 16.83
C ASN A 133 -13.37 -6.74 17.74
N GLY A 134 -14.46 -6.38 18.41
CA GLY A 134 -14.56 -5.11 19.13
C GLY A 134 -14.41 -3.90 18.21
N ALA A 135 -13.45 -3.03 18.51
CA ALA A 135 -13.11 -1.86 17.69
C ALA A 135 -12.19 -2.19 16.49
N LYS A 136 -11.66 -3.42 16.41
CA LYS A 136 -10.73 -3.83 15.36
C LYS A 136 -11.46 -4.54 14.23
N THR A 137 -11.00 -4.32 13.01
CA THR A 137 -11.37 -5.12 11.84
C THR A 137 -10.29 -6.14 11.58
N GLU A 138 -10.67 -7.40 11.48
CA GLU A 138 -9.79 -8.53 11.16
C GLU A 138 -10.21 -9.11 9.81
N TYR A 139 -9.23 -9.60 9.06
CA TYR A 139 -9.45 -10.33 7.82
C TYR A 139 -8.93 -11.75 8.00
N LEU A 140 -9.81 -12.71 7.81
CA LEU A 140 -9.47 -14.15 7.88
C LEU A 140 -9.38 -14.69 6.47
N PHE A 141 -8.38 -15.50 6.22
CA PHE A 141 -8.17 -16.14 4.94
C PHE A 141 -8.48 -17.63 5.05
N SER A 142 -9.22 -18.17 4.09
CA SER A 142 -9.37 -19.59 3.88
C SER A 142 -9.10 -19.95 2.42
N ILE A 143 -8.67 -21.17 2.18
CA ILE A 143 -8.50 -21.70 0.81
C ILE A 143 -9.58 -22.75 0.65
N ASP A 144 -10.52 -22.50 -0.25
CA ASP A 144 -11.58 -23.45 -0.57
C ASP A 144 -11.00 -24.57 -1.44
N ASN A 145 -10.56 -25.63 -0.76
CA ASN A 145 -10.00 -26.82 -1.41
C ASN A 145 -10.99 -27.98 -1.50
N GLU A 146 -12.25 -27.76 -1.17
CA GLU A 146 -13.35 -28.71 -1.34
C GLU A 146 -14.02 -28.56 -2.71
N SER A 147 -14.02 -27.32 -3.24
CA SER A 147 -14.47 -27.03 -4.60
C SER A 147 -13.39 -27.40 -5.65
N ASP A 148 -13.82 -27.59 -6.88
CA ASP A 148 -12.89 -27.78 -8.00
C ASP A 148 -12.11 -26.47 -8.26
N PRO A 149 -10.82 -26.57 -8.66
CA PRO A 149 -10.05 -25.40 -9.06
C PRO A 149 -10.72 -24.65 -10.20
N GLU A 150 -10.71 -23.32 -10.14
CA GLU A 150 -11.25 -22.47 -11.21
C GLU A 150 -10.10 -21.92 -12.08
N PRO A 151 -9.94 -22.41 -13.33
CA PRO A 151 -8.94 -21.87 -14.25
C PRO A 151 -9.31 -20.46 -14.72
N LEU A 152 -8.30 -19.66 -15.03
CA LEU A 152 -8.50 -18.40 -15.72
C LEU A 152 -8.94 -18.63 -17.16
N THR A 153 -9.86 -17.81 -17.65
CA THR A 153 -10.24 -17.78 -19.07
C THR A 153 -9.09 -17.25 -19.92
N ARG A 154 -9.19 -17.40 -21.24
CA ARG A 154 -8.20 -16.83 -22.17
C ARG A 154 -8.11 -15.31 -22.07
N GLU A 155 -9.24 -14.66 -21.91
CA GLU A 155 -9.35 -13.21 -21.78
C GLU A 155 -8.73 -12.73 -20.47
N GLU A 156 -8.98 -13.42 -19.35
CA GLU A 156 -8.39 -13.13 -18.05
C GLU A 156 -6.88 -13.35 -18.06
N LEU A 157 -6.41 -14.43 -18.67
CA LEU A 157 -4.97 -14.68 -18.82
C LEU A 157 -4.31 -13.61 -19.69
N ALA A 158 -4.94 -13.21 -20.80
CA ALA A 158 -4.43 -12.13 -21.64
C ALA A 158 -4.39 -10.80 -20.87
N ALA A 159 -5.43 -10.49 -20.08
CA ALA A 159 -5.46 -9.30 -19.23
C ALA A 159 -4.37 -9.32 -18.17
N LEU A 160 -4.10 -10.48 -17.54
CA LEU A 160 -3.02 -10.65 -16.56
C LEU A 160 -1.64 -10.46 -17.18
N LEU A 161 -1.41 -11.04 -18.37
CA LEU A 161 -0.14 -10.90 -19.10
C LEU A 161 0.09 -9.48 -19.62
N GLY A 162 -0.98 -8.75 -19.93
CA GLY A 162 -0.95 -7.35 -20.33
C GLY A 162 -0.91 -6.35 -19.17
N ALA A 163 -1.08 -6.82 -17.94
CA ALA A 163 -1.03 -5.95 -16.77
C ALA A 163 0.39 -5.40 -16.55
N PRO A 164 0.54 -4.13 -16.13
CA PRO A 164 1.84 -3.56 -15.81
C PRO A 164 2.55 -4.35 -14.72
N ARG A 165 3.87 -4.39 -14.73
CA ARG A 165 4.62 -5.06 -13.65
C ARG A 165 4.37 -4.34 -12.33
N ILE A 166 4.09 -5.09 -11.25
CA ILE A 166 3.79 -4.52 -9.93
C ILE A 166 4.86 -3.51 -9.47
N PRO A 167 6.18 -3.76 -9.59
CA PRO A 167 7.19 -2.77 -9.23
C PRO A 167 7.07 -1.44 -9.97
N GLU A 168 6.64 -1.44 -11.22
CA GLU A 168 6.45 -0.22 -12.03
C GLU A 168 5.27 0.63 -11.53
N ILE A 169 4.32 0.01 -10.83
CA ILE A 169 3.16 0.70 -10.25
C ILE A 169 3.48 1.21 -8.85
N ILE A 170 4.07 0.36 -7.99
CA ILE A 170 4.25 0.67 -6.58
C ILE A 170 5.48 1.55 -6.30
N TYR A 171 6.55 1.39 -7.07
CA TYR A 171 7.77 2.21 -6.94
C TYR A 171 7.73 3.45 -7.83
N ARG A 172 6.59 4.13 -7.78
CA ARG A 172 6.37 5.36 -8.51
C ARG A 172 6.27 6.53 -7.55
N TYR A 173 7.14 7.53 -7.75
CA TYR A 173 7.12 8.78 -7.01
C TYR A 173 7.05 9.94 -8.01
N THR A 174 6.10 10.84 -7.84
CA THR A 174 5.82 11.94 -8.76
C THR A 174 5.77 13.27 -8.01
N ARG A 175 5.68 14.39 -8.71
CA ARG A 175 5.47 15.73 -8.11
C ARG A 175 4.21 15.79 -7.25
N TYR A 176 3.17 15.03 -7.63
CA TYR A 176 1.96 14.91 -6.82
C TYR A 176 2.24 14.24 -5.46
N HIS A 177 3.06 13.17 -5.46
CA HIS A 177 3.47 12.50 -4.22
C HIS A 177 4.36 13.42 -3.37
N LEU A 178 5.26 14.17 -3.99
CA LEU A 178 6.08 15.16 -3.27
C LEU A 178 5.22 16.23 -2.62
N GLY A 179 4.26 16.82 -3.35
CA GLY A 179 3.32 17.79 -2.80
C GLY A 179 2.52 17.24 -1.62
N ALA A 180 1.99 16.01 -1.74
CA ALA A 180 1.29 15.32 -0.67
C ALA A 180 2.19 15.07 0.54
N THR A 181 3.45 14.68 0.32
CA THR A 181 4.45 14.46 1.36
C THR A 181 4.76 15.75 2.12
N VAL A 182 4.99 16.84 1.42
CA VAL A 182 5.28 18.15 2.04
C VAL A 182 4.13 18.59 2.94
N GLU A 183 2.89 18.49 2.46
CA GLU A 183 1.71 18.85 3.26
C GLU A 183 1.52 17.92 4.48
N PHE A 184 1.80 16.63 4.33
CA PHE A 184 1.79 15.69 5.44
C PHE A 184 2.86 16.04 6.50
N LEU A 185 4.09 16.35 6.08
CA LEU A 185 5.18 16.68 7.01
C LEU A 185 4.94 18.02 7.74
N LYS A 186 4.32 19.01 7.10
CA LYS A 186 3.85 20.23 7.79
C LYS A 186 2.83 19.92 8.88
N GLN A 187 1.91 18.97 8.62
CA GLN A 187 0.97 18.54 9.66
C GLN A 187 1.69 17.81 10.79
N CYS A 188 2.74 17.04 10.50
CA CYS A 188 3.58 16.40 11.52
C CYS A 188 4.29 17.44 12.41
N ASP A 189 4.78 18.53 11.85
CA ASP A 189 5.34 19.65 12.64
C ASP A 189 4.34 20.15 13.68
N GLY A 190 3.08 20.36 13.27
CA GLY A 190 2.02 20.75 14.20
C GLY A 190 1.69 19.69 15.26
N ILE A 191 1.66 18.41 14.87
CA ILE A 191 1.34 17.29 15.77
C ILE A 191 2.45 17.05 16.81
N TYR A 192 3.71 17.19 16.40
CA TYR A 192 4.88 16.94 17.27
C TYR A 192 5.38 18.21 17.97
N GLY A 193 4.80 19.39 17.65
CA GLY A 193 5.24 20.68 18.22
C GLY A 193 6.62 21.11 17.71
N MET A 194 6.97 20.72 16.49
CA MET A 194 8.26 21.00 15.85
C MET A 194 8.12 22.00 14.70
N ARG A 195 9.25 22.49 14.18
CA ARG A 195 9.33 23.35 12.99
C ARG A 195 10.41 22.86 12.01
N LEU A 196 10.51 21.57 11.84
CA LEU A 196 11.56 20.97 11.01
C LEU A 196 11.41 21.32 9.54
N MET A 197 10.17 21.50 9.06
CA MET A 197 9.90 21.89 7.67
C MET A 197 10.42 23.29 7.32
N GLU A 198 10.72 24.13 8.33
CA GLU A 198 11.31 25.45 8.15
C GLU A 198 12.85 25.41 8.11
N THR A 199 13.47 24.31 8.48
CA THR A 199 14.94 24.14 8.50
C THR A 199 15.52 24.07 7.09
N ASP A 200 16.76 24.51 6.95
CA ASP A 200 17.47 24.46 5.66
C ASP A 200 17.67 23.01 5.21
N GLY A 201 17.98 22.08 6.10
CA GLY A 201 18.13 20.67 5.78
C GLY A 201 16.88 20.04 5.15
N MET A 202 15.67 20.35 5.65
CA MET A 202 14.44 19.86 5.02
C MET A 202 14.14 20.56 3.69
N LYS A 203 14.42 21.86 3.60
CA LYS A 203 14.26 22.60 2.32
C LYS A 203 15.19 22.05 1.24
N GLU A 204 16.45 21.77 1.58
CA GLU A 204 17.42 21.18 0.66
C GLU A 204 16.97 19.80 0.15
N VAL A 205 16.53 18.92 1.05
CA VAL A 205 16.02 17.58 0.67
C VAL A 205 14.80 17.66 -0.26
N ILE A 206 13.86 18.57 0.04
CA ILE A 206 12.68 18.77 -0.81
C ILE A 206 13.08 19.35 -2.17
N GLN A 207 14.00 20.31 -2.19
CA GLN A 207 14.48 20.90 -3.44
C GLN A 207 15.23 19.87 -4.28
N GLN A 208 16.14 19.11 -3.68
CA GLN A 208 16.90 18.05 -4.35
C GLN A 208 15.96 17.03 -5.00
N LEU A 209 14.97 16.51 -4.26
CA LEU A 209 14.00 15.59 -4.84
C LEU A 209 13.16 16.26 -5.93
N SER A 210 12.78 17.53 -5.75
CA SER A 210 12.06 18.28 -6.78
C SER A 210 12.85 18.42 -8.08
N ASP A 211 14.17 18.58 -7.98
CA ASP A 211 15.04 18.72 -9.16
C ASP A 211 15.25 17.38 -9.88
N GLU A 212 15.25 16.28 -9.15
CA GLU A 212 15.34 14.92 -9.70
C GLU A 212 14.03 14.46 -10.37
N LEU A 213 12.88 14.98 -9.92
CA LEU A 213 11.57 14.58 -10.45
C LEU A 213 11.32 15.16 -11.86
N PRO A 214 10.72 14.37 -12.77
CA PRO A 214 10.32 14.86 -14.09
C PRO A 214 9.49 16.15 -13.99
N LYS A 215 9.75 17.13 -14.88
CA LYS A 215 9.03 18.41 -14.90
C LYS A 215 7.56 18.25 -15.30
N GLU A 216 7.27 17.27 -16.14
CA GLU A 216 5.92 16.91 -16.55
C GLU A 216 5.61 15.49 -16.15
N ASP A 217 4.43 15.27 -15.59
CA ASP A 217 3.93 13.93 -15.29
C ASP A 217 3.34 13.34 -16.57
N THR A 218 4.20 12.79 -17.43
CA THR A 218 3.81 12.21 -18.74
C THR A 218 3.01 10.92 -18.63
N SER A 219 2.72 10.46 -17.43
CA SER A 219 2.01 9.22 -17.19
C SER A 219 0.51 9.46 -16.98
N SER A 220 -0.23 9.39 -18.06
CA SER A 220 -1.69 9.27 -18.05
C SER A 220 -2.18 7.87 -17.63
N PHE A 221 -1.77 7.37 -16.47
CA PHE A 221 -2.49 6.31 -15.82
C PHE A 221 -3.60 6.94 -14.95
N SER A 222 -4.70 7.28 -15.60
CA SER A 222 -5.95 7.49 -14.88
C SER A 222 -6.42 6.13 -14.39
N PHE A 223 -6.25 5.84 -13.10
CA PHE A 223 -7.15 4.93 -12.42
C PHE A 223 -8.53 5.58 -12.47
N ASP A 224 -9.34 5.11 -13.39
CA ASP A 224 -10.73 5.53 -13.52
C ASP A 224 -11.45 5.13 -12.22
N ARG A 225 -11.57 6.09 -11.31
CA ARG A 225 -12.41 5.94 -10.13
C ARG A 225 -13.84 6.02 -10.64
N ARG A 226 -14.41 4.88 -11.00
CA ARG A 226 -15.87 4.79 -11.14
C ARG A 226 -16.48 5.21 -9.80
N THR A 227 -16.87 6.47 -9.73
CA THR A 227 -17.79 6.96 -8.72
C THR A 227 -19.04 6.09 -8.83
N LYS A 228 -19.34 5.35 -7.76
CA LYS A 228 -20.66 4.77 -7.58
C LYS A 228 -21.63 5.94 -7.47
N ASP A 229 -22.30 6.25 -8.56
CA ASP A 229 -23.57 6.97 -8.50
C ASP A 229 -24.58 6.01 -7.85
N ASN A 230 -24.72 6.15 -6.53
CA ASN A 230 -25.92 5.70 -5.87
C ASN A 230 -27.04 6.62 -6.36
N LYS A 231 -27.77 6.17 -7.37
CA LYS A 231 -29.14 6.63 -7.59
C LYS A 231 -30.03 5.63 -6.90
N ASP A 232 -30.47 6.05 -5.71
CA ASP A 232 -31.69 5.54 -5.08
C ASP A 232 -32.86 5.73 -6.05
N ASN A 233 -33.61 4.65 -6.25
CA ASN A 233 -35.04 4.64 -6.45
C ASN A 233 -35.59 3.34 -5.89
#